data_daf5cc799d251fba1dafd87c9b15972a
#
_entry.id   daf5cc799d251fba1dafd87c9b15972a
#
_cell.length_a   1.000
_cell.length_b   1.000
_cell.length_c   1.000
_cell.angle_alpha   90.00
_cell.angle_beta   90.00
_cell.angle_gamma   90.00
#
_symmetry.space_group_name_H-M   'P 1'
#
loop_
_entity.id
_entity.type
_entity.pdbx_description
1 polymer ?
#
loop_
_entity_poly.entity_id
_entity_poly.type
_entity_poly.pdbx_seq_one_letter_code
_entity_poly.pdbx_strand_id
1 'polypeptide(L)'
;MITIFLSLFALIFNNSEASKTEKVMKFELIQLPYASDALEPVISKQTIEFHHGKHLQTYVNNLNNLIQGTKFENADLETIVKESDGAVFNNAGQVLNHNLYFTEFSPKGGGKPTGKLAKAIDEAWGSFENFQKELETAGTTLFGSGWVWLAADKDGKLSITKESNAGNPITKGLKPILTFDVWEHAYYLDYQNRRADHLKALWKIVDWQVVE
;
A
#
# COMPACT_ATOMS: atom_id res chain seq x y z
N MET A 1 70.30 -52.67 5.97
CA MET A 1 69.13 -52.22 5.15
C MET A 1 68.05 -51.76 6.10
N ILE A 2 67.85 -50.47 6.23
CA ILE A 2 66.85 -49.91 7.12
C ILE A 2 65.82 -49.26 6.20
N THR A 3 64.59 -49.85 6.23
CA THR A 3 63.46 -49.37 5.41
C THR A 3 62.63 -48.36 6.23
N ILE A 4 62.65 -47.11 5.80
CA ILE A 4 61.84 -46.01 6.42
C ILE A 4 60.50 -46.04 5.80
N PHE A 5 59.43 -46.26 6.59
CA PHE A 5 58.00 -46.04 6.21
C PHE A 5 57.66 -44.56 6.43
N LEU A 6 57.40 -43.81 5.32
CA LEU A 6 56.76 -42.50 5.38
C LEU A 6 55.25 -42.72 5.41
N SER A 7 54.57 -42.35 6.50
CA SER A 7 53.17 -42.32 6.62
C SER A 7 52.67 -40.86 6.17
N LEU A 8 51.94 -40.83 5.07
CA LEU A 8 51.34 -39.62 4.53
C LEU A 8 50.02 -39.35 5.27
N PHE A 9 50.02 -38.32 6.13
CA PHE A 9 48.78 -37.82 6.75
C PHE A 9 48.05 -36.89 5.77
N ALA A 10 46.94 -37.34 5.18
CA ALA A 10 46.07 -36.52 4.40
C ALA A 10 45.14 -35.71 5.33
N LEU A 11 45.36 -34.40 5.42
CA LEU A 11 44.39 -33.47 6.03
C LEU A 11 43.20 -33.30 5.09
N ILE A 12 42.07 -33.84 5.49
CA ILE A 12 40.79 -33.58 4.85
C ILE A 12 40.28 -32.24 5.40
N PHE A 13 40.39 -31.16 4.61
CA PHE A 13 39.68 -29.92 4.90
C PHE A 13 38.21 -30.11 4.52
N ASN A 14 37.38 -30.28 5.52
CA ASN A 14 35.92 -30.15 5.35
C ASN A 14 35.58 -28.67 5.17
N ASN A 15 35.48 -28.21 3.93
CA ASN A 15 34.83 -26.98 3.60
C ASN A 15 33.31 -27.18 3.77
N SER A 16 32.75 -26.87 4.93
CA SER A 16 31.34 -26.68 5.08
C SER A 16 31.00 -25.30 4.49
N GLU A 17 30.72 -25.25 3.17
CA GLU A 17 30.01 -24.14 2.58
C GLU A 17 28.62 -24.11 3.21
N ALA A 18 28.41 -23.17 4.13
CA ALA A 18 27.09 -22.81 4.59
C ALA A 18 26.33 -22.25 3.38
N SER A 19 25.46 -23.06 2.80
CA SER A 19 24.48 -22.64 1.81
C SER A 19 23.70 -21.47 2.43
N LYS A 20 23.99 -20.25 1.99
CA LYS A 20 23.09 -19.13 2.21
C LYS A 20 21.81 -19.47 1.44
N THR A 21 20.83 -20.04 2.12
CA THR A 21 19.47 -20.10 1.60
C THR A 21 19.06 -18.68 1.27
N GLU A 22 18.92 -18.38 -0.01
CA GLU A 22 18.35 -17.12 -0.47
C GLU A 22 16.97 -16.99 0.19
N LYS A 23 16.80 -15.91 0.96
CA LYS A 23 15.59 -15.62 1.68
C LYS A 23 14.52 -15.25 0.65
N VAL A 24 13.62 -16.16 0.37
CA VAL A 24 12.47 -15.89 -0.50
C VAL A 24 11.62 -14.80 0.16
N MET A 25 11.55 -13.64 -0.47
CA MET A 25 10.69 -12.54 -0.03
C MET A 25 9.26 -12.85 -0.45
N LYS A 26 8.34 -12.89 0.51
CA LYS A 26 6.95 -13.25 0.25
C LYS A 26 6.16 -12.13 -0.44
N PHE A 27 6.38 -10.88 0.00
CA PHE A 27 5.77 -9.70 -0.58
C PHE A 27 6.82 -8.92 -1.36
N GLU A 28 6.42 -8.40 -2.51
CA GLU A 28 7.28 -7.61 -3.39
C GLU A 28 6.69 -6.23 -3.56
N LEU A 29 7.53 -5.26 -3.93
CA LEU A 29 7.07 -3.95 -4.34
C LEU A 29 6.24 -4.09 -5.61
N ILE A 30 4.99 -3.60 -5.58
CA ILE A 30 4.14 -3.64 -6.77
C ILE A 30 4.77 -2.84 -7.93
N GLN A 31 4.51 -3.29 -9.15
CA GLN A 31 4.84 -2.49 -10.33
C GLN A 31 3.78 -1.39 -10.50
N LEU A 32 4.23 -0.16 -10.73
CA LEU A 32 3.32 0.92 -11.07
C LEU A 32 2.71 0.67 -12.46
N PRO A 33 1.39 0.86 -12.66
CA PRO A 33 0.76 0.73 -13.98
C PRO A 33 1.06 1.90 -14.92
N TYR A 34 1.92 2.84 -14.50
CA TYR A 34 2.30 4.06 -15.23
C TYR A 34 3.77 4.42 -14.96
N ALA A 35 4.36 5.26 -15.80
CA ALA A 35 5.70 5.82 -15.57
C ALA A 35 5.70 6.78 -14.38
N SER A 36 6.83 6.90 -13.67
CA SER A 36 6.93 7.69 -12.44
C SER A 36 6.59 9.18 -12.59
N ASP A 37 6.68 9.72 -13.80
CA ASP A 37 6.34 11.11 -14.15
C ASP A 37 4.94 11.26 -14.80
N ALA A 38 4.23 10.16 -15.02
CA ALA A 38 2.99 10.18 -15.80
C ALA A 38 1.81 10.86 -15.10
N LEU A 39 1.87 11.02 -13.79
CA LEU A 39 0.81 11.66 -12.98
C LEU A 39 1.02 13.17 -12.79
N GLU A 40 2.10 13.73 -13.34
CA GLU A 40 2.31 15.18 -13.31
C GLU A 40 1.21 15.94 -14.08
N PRO A 41 0.82 17.14 -13.61
CA PRO A 41 1.34 17.87 -12.46
C PRO A 41 0.63 17.53 -11.12
N VAL A 42 -0.20 16.49 -11.05
CA VAL A 42 -0.98 16.16 -9.85
C VAL A 42 -0.09 15.56 -8.76
N ILE A 43 0.75 14.60 -9.13
CA ILE A 43 1.78 14.02 -8.26
C ILE A 43 3.10 14.08 -9.03
N SER A 44 4.11 14.73 -8.47
CA SER A 44 5.41 14.85 -9.13
C SER A 44 6.14 13.51 -9.18
N LYS A 45 7.04 13.39 -10.17
CA LYS A 45 7.98 12.28 -10.25
C LYS A 45 8.74 12.07 -8.94
N GLN A 46 9.20 13.16 -8.34
CA GLN A 46 9.94 13.11 -7.08
C GLN A 46 9.09 12.48 -5.95
N THR A 47 7.84 12.88 -5.83
CA THR A 47 6.90 12.28 -4.87
C THR A 47 6.72 10.79 -5.11
N ILE A 48 6.51 10.36 -6.36
CA ILE A 48 6.39 8.93 -6.70
C ILE A 48 7.68 8.17 -6.37
N GLU A 49 8.85 8.69 -6.68
CA GLU A 49 10.13 8.03 -6.39
C GLU A 49 10.37 7.83 -4.89
N PHE A 50 9.96 8.78 -4.05
CA PHE A 50 10.02 8.62 -2.60
C PHE A 50 8.88 7.77 -2.04
N HIS A 51 7.65 8.05 -2.44
CA HIS A 51 6.46 7.43 -1.87
C HIS A 51 6.39 5.94 -2.21
N HIS A 52 6.51 5.58 -3.49
CA HIS A 52 6.57 4.19 -3.95
C HIS A 52 7.95 3.56 -3.70
N GLY A 53 9.01 4.19 -4.22
CA GLY A 53 10.34 3.58 -4.26
C GLY A 53 11.07 3.54 -2.92
N LYS A 54 10.66 4.31 -1.92
CA LYS A 54 11.28 4.32 -0.57
C LYS A 54 10.29 3.95 0.53
N HIS A 55 9.19 4.69 0.70
CA HIS A 55 8.24 4.39 1.78
C HIS A 55 7.61 3.02 1.62
N LEU A 56 6.95 2.73 0.50
CA LEU A 56 6.32 1.43 0.27
C LEU A 56 7.35 0.30 0.28
N GLN A 57 8.51 0.48 -0.38
CA GLN A 57 9.58 -0.53 -0.36
C GLN A 57 10.03 -0.84 1.07
N THR A 58 10.13 0.16 1.93
CA THR A 58 10.52 -0.04 3.33
C THR A 58 9.46 -0.85 4.09
N TYR A 59 8.17 -0.56 3.90
CA TYR A 59 7.09 -1.33 4.52
C TYR A 59 7.09 -2.79 4.04
N VAL A 60 7.31 -3.04 2.77
CA VAL A 60 7.44 -4.39 2.20
C VAL A 60 8.60 -5.15 2.85
N ASN A 61 9.78 -4.52 2.93
CA ASN A 61 10.97 -5.14 3.53
C ASN A 61 10.75 -5.44 5.02
N ASN A 62 10.16 -4.50 5.76
CA ASN A 62 9.87 -4.67 7.18
C ASN A 62 8.84 -5.77 7.40
N LEU A 63 7.75 -5.80 6.63
CA LEU A 63 6.72 -6.83 6.73
C LEU A 63 7.33 -8.22 6.52
N ASN A 64 8.10 -8.41 5.44
CA ASN A 64 8.76 -9.67 5.15
C ASN A 64 9.69 -10.13 6.28
N ASN A 65 10.34 -9.18 6.98
CA ASN A 65 11.18 -9.51 8.14
C ASN A 65 10.34 -9.90 9.37
N LEU A 66 9.26 -9.18 9.63
CA LEU A 66 8.44 -9.31 10.83
C LEU A 66 7.61 -10.60 10.85
N ILE A 67 7.19 -11.10 9.69
CA ILE A 67 6.31 -12.30 9.61
C ILE A 67 7.05 -13.63 9.68
N GLN A 68 8.39 -13.63 9.53
CA GLN A 68 9.20 -14.86 9.54
C GLN A 68 9.08 -15.63 10.84
N GLY A 69 8.85 -16.95 10.75
CA GLY A 69 8.68 -17.82 11.90
C GLY A 69 7.42 -17.55 12.72
N THR A 70 6.51 -16.67 12.24
CA THR A 70 5.23 -16.40 12.87
C THR A 70 4.08 -17.11 12.18
N LYS A 71 2.88 -17.09 12.79
CA LYS A 71 1.67 -17.61 12.16
C LYS A 71 1.33 -16.92 10.82
N PHE A 72 1.91 -15.77 10.56
CA PHE A 72 1.67 -14.95 9.37
C PHE A 72 2.63 -15.24 8.20
N GLU A 73 3.66 -16.06 8.41
CA GLU A 73 4.66 -16.34 7.37
C GLU A 73 4.05 -16.82 6.04
N ASN A 74 2.97 -17.60 6.12
CA ASN A 74 2.26 -18.10 4.95
C ASN A 74 0.86 -17.52 4.72
N ALA A 75 0.47 -16.49 5.49
CA ALA A 75 -0.82 -15.83 5.36
C ALA A 75 -0.83 -14.81 4.21
N ASP A 76 -1.95 -14.59 3.53
CA ASP A 76 -2.11 -13.47 2.59
C ASP A 76 -2.15 -12.11 3.30
N LEU A 77 -1.95 -11.04 2.53
CA LEU A 77 -1.83 -9.69 3.08
C LEU A 77 -3.08 -9.22 3.82
N GLU A 78 -4.28 -9.51 3.28
CA GLU A 78 -5.53 -9.13 3.93
C GLU A 78 -5.74 -9.85 5.27
N THR A 79 -5.41 -11.15 5.32
CA THR A 79 -5.45 -11.93 6.55
C THR A 79 -4.51 -11.34 7.59
N ILE A 80 -3.29 -10.96 7.19
CA ILE A 80 -2.34 -10.32 8.11
C ILE A 80 -2.92 -9.01 8.66
N VAL A 81 -3.48 -8.15 7.79
CA VAL A 81 -4.09 -6.88 8.23
C VAL A 81 -5.27 -7.09 9.17
N LYS A 82 -6.09 -8.12 8.93
CA LYS A 82 -7.26 -8.41 9.77
C LYS A 82 -6.93 -9.01 11.14
N GLU A 83 -5.84 -9.78 11.24
CA GLU A 83 -5.54 -10.62 12.41
C GLU A 83 -4.30 -10.21 13.21
N SER A 84 -3.51 -9.28 12.70
CA SER A 84 -2.30 -8.81 13.38
C SER A 84 -2.52 -7.52 14.15
N ASP A 85 -1.55 -7.18 14.98
CA ASP A 85 -1.43 -5.93 15.70
C ASP A 85 -0.01 -5.36 15.67
N GLY A 86 0.22 -4.23 16.31
CA GLY A 86 1.53 -3.63 16.52
C GLY A 86 2.31 -3.43 15.21
N ALA A 87 3.57 -3.84 15.22
CA ALA A 87 4.49 -3.61 14.09
C ALA A 87 4.09 -4.40 12.83
N VAL A 88 3.57 -5.63 12.99
CA VAL A 88 3.09 -6.44 11.85
C VAL A 88 1.92 -5.76 11.19
N PHE A 89 0.91 -5.36 11.95
CA PHE A 89 -0.25 -4.62 11.44
C PHE A 89 0.16 -3.31 10.74
N ASN A 90 1.03 -2.53 11.37
CA ASN A 90 1.44 -1.25 10.82
C ASN A 90 2.11 -1.40 9.44
N ASN A 91 3.00 -2.38 9.28
CA ASN A 91 3.66 -2.58 7.99
C ASN A 91 2.74 -3.27 6.97
N ALA A 92 1.94 -4.26 7.37
CA ALA A 92 0.98 -4.92 6.49
C ALA A 92 -0.12 -3.98 6.00
N GLY A 93 -0.68 -3.18 6.89
CA GLY A 93 -1.67 -2.16 6.56
C GLY A 93 -1.12 -1.13 5.59
N GLN A 94 0.10 -0.64 5.83
CA GLN A 94 0.75 0.29 4.89
C GLN A 94 1.00 -0.36 3.52
N VAL A 95 1.46 -1.61 3.46
CA VAL A 95 1.64 -2.29 2.17
C VAL A 95 0.31 -2.39 1.43
N LEU A 96 -0.76 -2.83 2.10
CA LEU A 96 -2.08 -2.97 1.48
C LEU A 96 -2.65 -1.62 1.02
N ASN A 97 -2.57 -0.60 1.86
CA ASN A 97 -3.09 0.73 1.57
C ASN A 97 -2.37 1.37 0.37
N HIS A 98 -1.04 1.31 0.34
CA HIS A 98 -0.26 1.84 -0.77
C HIS A 98 -0.47 1.06 -2.07
N ASN A 99 -0.62 -0.27 -2.01
CA ASN A 99 -0.94 -1.07 -3.18
C ASN A 99 -2.26 -0.63 -3.82
N LEU A 100 -3.29 -0.40 -3.01
CA LEU A 100 -4.57 0.13 -3.50
C LEU A 100 -4.39 1.55 -4.07
N TYR A 101 -3.79 2.45 -3.31
CA TYR A 101 -3.56 3.85 -3.69
C TYR A 101 -2.83 3.99 -5.04
N PHE A 102 -1.72 3.30 -5.24
CA PHE A 102 -0.97 3.43 -6.49
C PHE A 102 -1.64 2.78 -7.69
N THR A 103 -2.48 1.76 -7.49
CA THR A 103 -3.15 1.09 -8.61
C THR A 103 -4.43 1.78 -9.06
N GLU A 104 -5.02 2.66 -8.24
CA GLU A 104 -6.26 3.36 -8.57
C GLU A 104 -6.07 4.64 -9.40
N PHE A 105 -4.83 4.97 -9.78
CA PHE A 105 -4.53 6.15 -10.57
C PHE A 105 -4.06 5.84 -11.99
N SER A 106 -4.35 6.77 -12.90
CA SER A 106 -3.96 6.70 -14.30
C SER A 106 -3.71 8.10 -14.86
N PRO A 107 -2.73 8.28 -15.77
CA PRO A 107 -2.59 9.54 -16.52
C PRO A 107 -3.78 9.85 -17.43
N LYS A 108 -4.65 8.87 -17.66
CA LYS A 108 -5.92 9.02 -18.39
C LYS A 108 -7.13 9.00 -17.45
N GLY A 109 -6.90 9.10 -16.15
CA GLY A 109 -7.94 9.11 -15.14
C GLY A 109 -8.75 10.40 -15.12
N GLY A 110 -9.56 10.53 -14.08
CA GLY A 110 -10.47 11.67 -13.88
C GLY A 110 -11.90 11.38 -14.33
N GLY A 111 -12.69 12.44 -14.39
CA GLY A 111 -14.12 12.27 -14.67
C GLY A 111 -14.92 11.74 -13.49
N LYS A 112 -15.90 10.90 -13.77
CA LYS A 112 -16.83 10.32 -12.78
C LYS A 112 -16.95 8.82 -12.98
N PRO A 113 -17.29 8.07 -11.92
CA PRO A 113 -17.64 6.65 -12.06
C PRO A 113 -18.89 6.48 -12.93
N THR A 114 -19.08 5.28 -13.42
CA THR A 114 -20.25 4.89 -14.22
C THR A 114 -21.00 3.72 -13.57
N GLY A 115 -21.95 3.16 -14.25
CA GLY A 115 -22.56 1.89 -13.89
C GLY A 115 -23.12 1.80 -12.48
N LYS A 116 -22.76 0.75 -11.77
CA LYS A 116 -23.27 0.46 -10.43
C LYS A 116 -22.71 1.40 -9.37
N LEU A 117 -21.42 1.74 -9.46
CA LEU A 117 -20.78 2.61 -8.49
C LEU A 117 -21.37 4.03 -8.55
N ALA A 118 -21.59 4.57 -9.75
CA ALA A 118 -22.25 5.87 -9.89
C ALA A 118 -23.62 5.92 -9.23
N LYS A 119 -24.46 4.88 -9.48
CA LYS A 119 -25.78 4.78 -8.86
C LYS A 119 -25.69 4.70 -7.34
N ALA A 120 -24.81 3.88 -6.80
CA ALA A 120 -24.65 3.74 -5.35
C ALA A 120 -24.14 5.05 -4.70
N ILE A 121 -23.29 5.80 -5.39
CA ILE A 121 -22.86 7.13 -4.94
C ILE A 121 -24.02 8.12 -4.95
N ASP A 122 -24.82 8.16 -6.01
CA ASP A 122 -26.00 9.02 -6.09
C ASP A 122 -27.04 8.67 -5.02
N GLU A 123 -27.25 7.38 -4.75
CA GLU A 123 -28.15 6.92 -3.67
C GLU A 123 -27.63 7.34 -2.28
N ALA A 124 -26.31 7.30 -2.04
CA ALA A 124 -25.72 7.61 -0.74
C ALA A 124 -25.60 9.11 -0.47
N TRP A 125 -25.23 9.92 -1.50
CA TRP A 125 -24.91 11.33 -1.34
C TRP A 125 -25.73 12.28 -2.20
N GLY A 126 -26.63 11.78 -3.04
CA GLY A 126 -27.46 12.57 -3.96
C GLY A 126 -26.75 13.05 -5.23
N SER A 127 -25.42 13.11 -5.21
CA SER A 127 -24.60 13.41 -6.40
C SER A 127 -23.13 13.04 -6.17
N PHE A 128 -22.40 12.88 -7.27
CA PHE A 128 -20.95 12.68 -7.23
C PHE A 128 -20.20 13.87 -6.60
N GLU A 129 -20.64 15.10 -6.87
CA GLU A 129 -20.05 16.30 -6.31
C GLU A 129 -20.20 16.38 -4.78
N ASN A 130 -21.32 15.95 -4.25
CA ASN A 130 -21.53 15.86 -2.80
C ASN A 130 -20.61 14.81 -2.17
N PHE A 131 -20.50 13.65 -2.82
CA PHE A 131 -19.56 12.60 -2.41
C PHE A 131 -18.12 13.11 -2.38
N GLN A 132 -17.66 13.78 -3.47
CA GLN A 132 -16.32 14.36 -3.53
C GLN A 132 -16.08 15.31 -2.35
N LYS A 133 -17.00 16.24 -2.14
CA LYS A 133 -16.92 17.24 -1.06
C LYS A 133 -16.85 16.57 0.32
N GLU A 134 -17.63 15.53 0.54
CA GLU A 134 -17.63 14.82 1.82
C GLU A 134 -16.33 14.04 2.04
N LEU A 135 -15.82 13.35 1.01
CA LEU A 135 -14.55 12.64 1.09
C LEU A 135 -13.37 13.61 1.29
N GLU A 136 -13.33 14.73 0.57
CA GLU A 136 -12.33 15.79 0.78
C GLU A 136 -12.39 16.35 2.20
N THR A 137 -13.59 16.59 2.73
CA THR A 137 -13.79 17.07 4.10
C THR A 137 -13.29 16.03 5.10
N ALA A 138 -13.60 14.75 4.89
CA ALA A 138 -13.14 13.66 5.74
C ALA A 138 -11.60 13.56 5.76
N GLY A 139 -10.96 13.63 4.59
CA GLY A 139 -9.50 13.60 4.47
C GLY A 139 -8.81 14.82 5.09
N THR A 140 -9.37 16.02 4.87
CA THR A 140 -8.83 17.27 5.41
C THR A 140 -8.94 17.32 6.94
N THR A 141 -10.05 16.81 7.49
CA THR A 141 -10.32 16.81 8.94
C THR A 141 -9.76 15.61 9.70
N LEU A 142 -9.16 14.64 9.02
CA LEU A 142 -8.45 13.55 9.70
C LEU A 142 -7.24 14.13 10.41
N PHE A 143 -7.22 14.03 11.75
CA PHE A 143 -6.14 14.56 12.56
C PHE A 143 -4.90 13.66 12.43
N GLY A 144 -3.76 14.26 12.06
CA GLY A 144 -2.49 13.55 11.89
C GLY A 144 -2.40 12.79 10.57
N SER A 145 -1.68 11.67 10.61
CA SER A 145 -1.43 10.79 9.47
C SER A 145 -2.53 9.73 9.34
N GLY A 146 -2.87 9.37 8.13
CA GLY A 146 -3.86 8.34 7.88
C GLY A 146 -4.37 8.30 6.45
N TRP A 147 -5.55 7.72 6.29
CA TRP A 147 -6.17 7.41 5.00
C TRP A 147 -7.65 7.73 5.04
N VAL A 148 -8.18 8.30 3.98
CA VAL A 148 -9.63 8.45 3.78
C VAL A 148 -10.11 7.47 2.72
N TRP A 149 -11.25 6.84 2.97
CA TRP A 149 -11.73 5.71 2.18
C TRP A 149 -13.17 5.90 1.73
N LEU A 150 -13.46 5.47 0.50
CA LEU A 150 -14.77 4.98 0.11
C LEU A 150 -14.77 3.47 0.34
N ALA A 151 -15.73 2.98 1.12
CA ALA A 151 -15.86 1.57 1.41
C ALA A 151 -17.32 1.11 1.34
N ALA A 152 -17.54 -0.18 1.09
CA ALA A 152 -18.87 -0.80 1.08
C ALA A 152 -19.00 -1.81 2.21
N ASP A 153 -20.18 -1.92 2.78
CA ASP A 153 -20.55 -3.02 3.67
C ASP A 153 -20.92 -4.29 2.86
N LYS A 154 -21.26 -5.37 3.58
CA LYS A 154 -21.66 -6.66 2.97
C LYS A 154 -22.89 -6.58 2.07
N ASP A 155 -23.74 -5.58 2.25
CA ASP A 155 -24.95 -5.35 1.47
C ASP A 155 -24.73 -4.36 0.31
N GLY A 156 -23.47 -3.88 0.14
CA GLY A 156 -23.08 -2.95 -0.91
C GLY A 156 -23.37 -1.49 -0.58
N LYS A 157 -23.79 -1.17 0.64
CA LYS A 157 -24.02 0.21 1.07
C LYS A 157 -22.70 0.93 1.27
N LEU A 158 -22.57 2.06 0.61
CA LEU A 158 -21.37 2.88 0.63
C LEU A 158 -21.25 3.75 1.89
N SER A 159 -20.03 3.95 2.33
CA SER A 159 -19.68 4.86 3.41
C SER A 159 -18.29 5.45 3.21
N ILE A 160 -18.07 6.65 3.75
CA ILE A 160 -16.75 7.26 3.86
C ILE A 160 -16.21 6.95 5.26
N THR A 161 -14.98 6.41 5.33
CA THR A 161 -14.30 6.17 6.60
C THR A 161 -12.97 6.90 6.67
N LYS A 162 -12.55 7.22 7.89
CA LYS A 162 -11.26 7.83 8.22
C LYS A 162 -10.48 6.86 9.08
N GLU A 163 -9.29 6.50 8.63
CA GLU A 163 -8.46 5.53 9.33
C GLU A 163 -7.11 6.18 9.67
N SER A 164 -6.79 6.23 10.95
CA SER A 164 -5.50 6.77 11.40
C SER A 164 -4.35 5.81 11.09
N ASN A 165 -3.17 6.36 10.84
CA ASN A 165 -1.93 5.62 10.60
C ASN A 165 -2.04 4.58 9.48
N ALA A 166 -1.95 3.28 9.79
CA ALA A 166 -2.02 2.16 8.85
C ALA A 166 -3.43 1.55 8.74
N GLY A 167 -4.44 2.18 9.34
CA GLY A 167 -5.79 1.64 9.39
C GLY A 167 -6.39 1.39 8.01
N ASN A 168 -7.22 0.34 7.92
CA ASN A 168 -7.90 -0.07 6.68
C ASN A 168 -9.33 -0.54 7.02
N PRO A 169 -10.35 -0.21 6.22
CA PRO A 169 -11.74 -0.60 6.44
C PRO A 169 -11.97 -2.11 6.57
N ILE A 170 -11.09 -2.95 5.99
CA ILE A 170 -11.23 -4.42 6.09
C ILE A 170 -11.20 -4.94 7.54
N THR A 171 -10.55 -4.22 8.46
CA THR A 171 -10.54 -4.57 9.89
C THR A 171 -11.92 -4.41 10.55
N LYS A 172 -12.81 -3.67 9.89
CA LYS A 172 -14.20 -3.41 10.31
C LYS A 172 -15.21 -4.21 9.50
N GLY A 173 -14.73 -5.15 8.66
CA GLY A 173 -15.58 -5.95 7.77
C GLY A 173 -16.13 -5.20 6.57
N LEU A 174 -15.55 -4.05 6.22
CA LEU A 174 -15.91 -3.27 5.05
C LEU A 174 -14.97 -3.60 3.88
N LYS A 175 -15.47 -3.52 2.66
CA LYS A 175 -14.68 -3.66 1.42
C LYS A 175 -14.15 -2.27 1.02
N PRO A 176 -12.82 -2.05 0.96
CA PRO A 176 -12.24 -0.85 0.38
C PRO A 176 -12.58 -0.72 -1.10
N ILE A 177 -12.86 0.48 -1.58
CA ILE A 177 -13.19 0.78 -2.98
C ILE A 177 -12.23 1.83 -3.55
N LEU A 178 -12.03 2.94 -2.85
CA LEU A 178 -11.15 4.04 -3.22
C LEU A 178 -10.46 4.55 -1.96
N THR A 179 -9.21 4.97 -2.07
CA THR A 179 -8.49 5.57 -0.94
C THR A 179 -7.66 6.76 -1.34
N PHE A 180 -7.56 7.76 -0.46
CA PHE A 180 -6.59 8.83 -0.58
C PHE A 180 -5.69 8.85 0.65
N ASP A 181 -4.38 8.87 0.39
CA ASP A 181 -3.35 9.00 1.40
C ASP A 181 -3.28 10.44 1.91
N VAL A 182 -3.43 10.62 3.22
CA VAL A 182 -3.27 11.94 3.88
C VAL A 182 -2.09 11.97 4.85
N TRP A 183 -1.18 11.01 4.76
CA TRP A 183 0.16 11.15 5.32
C TRP A 183 0.90 12.28 4.60
N GLU A 184 1.66 13.09 5.33
CA GLU A 184 2.40 14.21 4.73
C GLU A 184 3.39 13.77 3.65
N HIS A 185 3.97 12.58 3.78
CA HIS A 185 4.88 12.04 2.75
C HIS A 185 4.22 11.86 1.37
N ALA A 186 2.89 11.74 1.30
CA ALA A 186 2.16 11.58 0.05
C ALA A 186 2.05 12.88 -0.75
N TYR A 187 2.16 14.05 -0.09
CA TYR A 187 1.85 15.31 -0.74
C TYR A 187 2.76 16.50 -0.38
N TYR A 188 3.61 16.40 0.64
CA TYR A 188 4.32 17.57 1.16
C TYR A 188 5.28 18.21 0.16
N LEU A 189 5.92 17.41 -0.71
CA LEU A 189 6.82 17.93 -1.74
C LEU A 189 6.09 18.80 -2.79
N ASP A 190 4.83 18.46 -3.09
CA ASP A 190 4.06 19.13 -4.14
C ASP A 190 3.12 20.20 -3.57
N TYR A 191 2.55 19.94 -2.40
CA TYR A 191 1.49 20.78 -1.83
C TYR A 191 1.84 21.38 -0.47
N GLN A 192 2.95 21.01 0.18
CA GLN A 192 3.35 21.38 1.52
C GLN A 192 2.19 21.15 2.51
N ASN A 193 1.77 22.15 3.26
CA ASN A 193 0.66 22.05 4.22
C ASN A 193 -0.75 22.07 3.58
N ARG A 194 -0.85 22.16 2.26
CA ARG A 194 -2.12 22.30 1.54
C ARG A 194 -2.78 20.95 1.25
N ARG A 195 -3.07 20.16 2.31
CA ARG A 195 -3.73 18.84 2.17
C ARG A 195 -5.02 18.91 1.37
N ALA A 196 -5.83 19.96 1.53
CA ALA A 196 -7.07 20.13 0.78
C ALA A 196 -6.84 20.25 -0.74
N ASP A 197 -5.77 20.94 -1.15
CA ASP A 197 -5.44 21.07 -2.57
C ASP A 197 -4.96 19.73 -3.16
N HIS A 198 -4.18 18.97 -2.40
CA HIS A 198 -3.79 17.61 -2.77
C HIS A 198 -5.02 16.73 -3.01
N LEU A 199 -5.95 16.66 -2.05
CA LEU A 199 -7.16 15.86 -2.17
C LEU A 199 -8.00 16.24 -3.39
N LYS A 200 -8.16 17.54 -3.67
CA LYS A 200 -8.85 18.02 -4.87
C LYS A 200 -8.13 17.65 -6.17
N ALA A 201 -6.80 17.64 -6.15
CA ALA A 201 -6.03 17.33 -7.35
C ALA A 201 -6.13 15.84 -7.72
N LEU A 202 -6.19 14.94 -6.73
CA LEU A 202 -6.25 13.49 -6.95
C LEU A 202 -7.42 13.06 -7.83
N TRP A 203 -8.58 13.73 -7.76
CA TRP A 203 -9.72 13.40 -8.61
C TRP A 203 -9.45 13.45 -10.12
N LYS A 204 -8.40 14.18 -10.54
CA LYS A 204 -8.02 14.30 -11.95
C LYS A 204 -7.33 13.06 -12.50
N ILE A 205 -6.90 12.16 -11.63
CA ILE A 205 -6.12 10.98 -11.99
C ILE A 205 -6.73 9.66 -11.53
N VAL A 206 -7.89 9.68 -10.83
CA VAL A 206 -8.58 8.42 -10.43
C VAL A 206 -8.97 7.62 -11.68
N ASP A 207 -8.56 6.38 -11.73
CA ASP A 207 -8.95 5.41 -12.77
C ASP A 207 -10.22 4.68 -12.35
N TRP A 208 -11.37 5.19 -12.77
CA TRP A 208 -12.66 4.62 -12.42
C TRP A 208 -12.88 3.20 -12.97
N GLN A 209 -12.13 2.78 -13.99
CA GLN A 209 -12.21 1.42 -14.49
C GLN A 209 -11.56 0.41 -13.53
N VAL A 210 -10.59 0.86 -12.74
CA VAL A 210 -9.96 0.04 -11.70
C VAL A 210 -10.76 0.06 -10.40
N VAL A 211 -11.38 1.21 -10.10
CA VAL A 211 -12.15 1.44 -8.85
C VAL A 211 -13.52 0.77 -8.89
N GLU A 212 -14.17 0.65 -10.06
CA GLU A 212 -15.45 -0.03 -10.26
C GLU A 212 -15.29 -1.54 -10.20
#